data_f70fa60476c56aecf5e8ec4205594655
#
_entry.id   f70fa60476c56aecf5e8ec4205594655
#
_cell.length_a   1.000
_cell.length_b   1.000
_cell.length_c   1.000
_cell.angle_alpha   90.00
_cell.angle_beta   90.00
_cell.angle_gamma   90.00
#
_symmetry.space_group_name_H-M   'P 1'
#
loop_
_entity.id
_entity.type
_entity.pdbx_description
1 polymer ?
#
loop_
_entity_poly.entity_id
_entity_poly.type
_entity_poly.pdbx_seq_one_letter_code
_entity_poly.pdbx_strand_id
1 'polypeptide(L)'
;MVLCTTQFNQFHDAIKLKEENATLKEKRDIIINKINEKLPDEASYGFTIFNQGSYAMNTGIKPLDNDYDIDVGLYFDMSKEDVKPVAAKQWIYDALEGHTSDIKIKVPCLTVTYKDGYHVDVTVYASSNDDGKVYLAKGKPGSLEVNKYWDESNPKDLINEIRDHLSDKDDRRQFRRVVRYLKRWKDIKFNTGSGKPTGIALTSCVYHWLTIQKDVDPFDRTTTYKDLDALINIVSQMISSFVDEYVEVDGEYKYMPRLKVYLPVEPKPELFEKMTSKQMVTFKEKLGVLLEKLQEARDHSDPTDAAKILRTQLGDDFPVPPRSTTGRRAYAAPVIPSSESALD
;
A
#
# COMPACT_ATOMS: atom_id res chain seq x y z
N MET A 1 2.21 6.83 28.72
CA MET A 1 2.46 6.50 27.31
C MET A 1 1.57 5.33 26.94
N VAL A 2 0.74 5.49 25.93
CA VAL A 2 -0.21 4.47 25.47
C VAL A 2 0.29 3.88 24.15
N LEU A 3 0.46 2.56 24.08
CA LEU A 3 0.96 1.88 22.86
C LEU A 3 -0.15 1.53 21.87
N CYS A 4 -1.41 1.52 22.28
CA CYS A 4 -2.57 1.15 21.46
C CYS A 4 -2.39 -0.18 20.70
N THR A 5 -1.62 -1.14 21.23
CA THR A 5 -1.26 -2.39 20.52
C THR A 5 -2.50 -3.17 20.07
N THR A 6 -3.48 -3.32 20.97
CA THR A 6 -4.75 -4.00 20.65
C THR A 6 -5.49 -3.28 19.51
N GLN A 7 -5.56 -1.95 19.56
CA GLN A 7 -6.25 -1.13 18.56
C GLN A 7 -5.55 -1.23 17.20
N PHE A 8 -4.22 -1.21 17.16
CA PHE A 8 -3.47 -1.39 15.90
C PHE A 8 -3.66 -2.79 15.30
N ASN A 9 -3.72 -3.84 16.13
CA ASN A 9 -4.01 -5.20 15.66
C ASN A 9 -5.42 -5.29 15.07
N GLN A 10 -6.43 -4.75 15.75
CA GLN A 10 -7.80 -4.70 15.26
C GLN A 10 -7.92 -3.86 13.98
N PHE A 11 -7.26 -2.70 13.95
CA PHE A 11 -7.20 -1.85 12.75
C PHE A 11 -6.59 -2.58 11.57
N HIS A 12 -5.43 -3.23 11.77
CA HIS A 12 -4.82 -4.05 10.72
C HIS A 12 -5.79 -5.12 10.21
N ASP A 13 -6.50 -5.80 11.12
CA ASP A 13 -7.46 -6.83 10.76
C ASP A 13 -8.69 -6.30 10.02
N ALA A 14 -9.08 -5.05 10.27
CA ALA A 14 -10.16 -4.38 9.56
C ALA A 14 -9.77 -4.00 8.13
N ILE A 15 -8.54 -3.49 7.93
CA ILE A 15 -8.12 -2.93 6.64
C ILE A 15 -7.43 -3.92 5.70
N LYS A 16 -6.94 -5.06 6.17
CA LYS A 16 -6.29 -6.06 5.29
C LYS A 16 -7.32 -6.80 4.45
N LEU A 17 -6.94 -7.17 3.23
CA LEU A 17 -7.73 -8.07 2.38
C LEU A 17 -7.81 -9.47 3.03
N LYS A 18 -8.99 -10.08 3.04
CA LYS A 18 -9.27 -11.43 3.58
C LYS A 18 -10.07 -12.25 2.56
N GLU A 19 -11.40 -12.17 2.64
CA GLU A 19 -12.32 -12.90 1.77
C GLU A 19 -12.27 -12.39 0.33
N GLU A 20 -12.01 -11.11 0.16
CA GLU A 20 -11.86 -10.46 -1.14
C GLU A 20 -10.71 -11.06 -1.96
N ASN A 21 -9.70 -11.65 -1.29
CA ASN A 21 -8.62 -12.36 -1.98
C ASN A 21 -9.11 -13.58 -2.79
N ALA A 22 -10.15 -14.28 -2.34
CA ALA A 22 -10.72 -15.41 -3.06
C ALA A 22 -11.42 -14.95 -4.34
N THR A 23 -12.23 -13.90 -4.25
CA THR A 23 -12.93 -13.30 -5.40
C THR A 23 -11.94 -12.73 -6.42
N LEU A 24 -10.91 -12.01 -5.96
CA LEU A 24 -9.85 -11.48 -6.81
C LEU A 24 -9.14 -12.61 -7.55
N LYS A 25 -8.81 -13.69 -6.85
CA LYS A 25 -8.19 -14.88 -7.45
C LYS A 25 -9.09 -15.53 -8.49
N GLU A 26 -10.37 -15.71 -8.19
CA GLU A 26 -11.36 -16.29 -9.12
C GLU A 26 -11.45 -15.45 -10.41
N LYS A 27 -11.63 -14.13 -10.29
CA LYS A 27 -11.72 -13.24 -11.45
C LYS A 27 -10.44 -13.26 -12.27
N ARG A 28 -9.28 -13.26 -11.62
CA ARG A 28 -7.98 -13.43 -12.28
C ARG A 28 -7.93 -14.74 -13.07
N ASP A 29 -8.30 -15.85 -12.45
CA ASP A 29 -8.23 -17.19 -13.07
C ASP A 29 -9.15 -17.27 -14.30
N ILE A 30 -10.34 -16.66 -14.25
CA ILE A 30 -11.23 -16.55 -15.41
C ILE A 30 -10.56 -15.78 -16.56
N ILE A 31 -9.93 -14.64 -16.28
CA ILE A 31 -9.19 -13.85 -17.28
C ILE A 31 -8.06 -14.67 -17.89
N ILE A 32 -7.27 -15.34 -17.07
CA ILE A 32 -6.14 -16.17 -17.52
C ILE A 32 -6.61 -17.31 -18.43
N ASN A 33 -7.68 -18.01 -18.06
CA ASN A 33 -8.22 -19.09 -18.87
C ASN A 33 -8.69 -18.58 -20.24
N LYS A 34 -9.36 -17.44 -20.29
CA LYS A 34 -9.77 -16.84 -21.57
C LYS A 34 -8.60 -16.42 -22.44
N ILE A 35 -7.54 -15.84 -21.85
CA ILE A 35 -6.33 -15.51 -22.59
C ILE A 35 -5.72 -16.79 -23.19
N ASN A 36 -5.58 -17.86 -22.41
CA ASN A 36 -5.05 -19.14 -22.89
C ASN A 36 -5.88 -19.76 -24.02
N GLU A 37 -7.21 -19.60 -23.99
CA GLU A 37 -8.13 -20.20 -24.96
C GLU A 37 -8.24 -19.39 -26.26
N LYS A 38 -8.07 -18.08 -26.19
CA LYS A 38 -8.44 -17.15 -27.28
C LYS A 38 -7.30 -16.23 -27.74
N LEU A 39 -6.07 -16.49 -27.29
CA LEU A 39 -4.95 -15.71 -27.76
C LEU A 39 -4.83 -15.88 -29.29
N PRO A 40 -4.71 -14.80 -30.09
CA PRO A 40 -4.65 -14.91 -31.54
C PRO A 40 -3.37 -15.63 -32.01
N ASP A 41 -3.43 -16.27 -33.17
CA ASP A 41 -2.32 -17.04 -33.73
C ASP A 41 -1.04 -16.22 -33.94
N GLU A 42 -1.18 -14.91 -34.17
CA GLU A 42 -0.06 -13.97 -34.29
C GLU A 42 0.72 -13.80 -32.99
N ALA A 43 0.10 -14.13 -31.85
CA ALA A 43 0.72 -14.15 -30.53
C ALA A 43 1.27 -15.52 -30.16
N SER A 44 1.85 -16.24 -31.13
CA SER A 44 2.36 -17.64 -31.00
C SER A 44 3.53 -17.81 -30.03
N TYR A 45 3.86 -16.79 -29.26
CA TYR A 45 4.87 -16.84 -28.21
C TYR A 45 4.31 -17.53 -26.96
N GLY A 46 5.13 -18.40 -26.36
CA GLY A 46 4.84 -18.89 -25.02
C GLY A 46 4.79 -17.77 -24.00
N PHE A 47 4.02 -17.92 -22.91
CA PHE A 47 4.04 -16.95 -21.83
C PHE A 47 3.90 -17.62 -20.46
N THR A 48 4.44 -16.96 -19.45
CA THR A 48 4.26 -17.33 -18.05
C THR A 48 3.49 -16.27 -17.31
N ILE A 49 2.67 -16.70 -16.35
CA ILE A 49 1.77 -15.85 -15.58
C ILE A 49 2.30 -15.70 -14.16
N PHE A 50 2.20 -14.49 -13.61
CA PHE A 50 2.51 -14.27 -12.21
C PHE A 50 1.63 -13.18 -11.61
N ASN A 51 1.38 -13.27 -10.31
CA ASN A 51 0.73 -12.18 -9.58
C ASN A 51 1.76 -11.08 -9.35
N GLN A 52 1.31 -9.83 -9.42
CA GLN A 52 2.16 -8.68 -9.11
C GLN A 52 1.46 -7.68 -8.19
N GLY A 53 2.03 -6.48 -8.06
CA GLY A 53 1.44 -5.39 -7.30
C GLY A 53 1.32 -5.69 -5.80
N SER A 54 0.37 -5.02 -5.18
CA SER A 54 0.16 -5.08 -3.73
C SER A 54 -0.29 -6.45 -3.24
N TYR A 55 -1.00 -7.20 -4.09
CA TYR A 55 -1.44 -8.57 -3.79
C TYR A 55 -0.25 -9.52 -3.63
N ALA A 56 0.66 -9.53 -4.61
CA ALA A 56 1.85 -10.39 -4.58
C ALA A 56 2.83 -10.04 -3.44
N MET A 57 2.95 -8.76 -3.11
CA MET A 57 3.79 -8.28 -1.99
C MET A 57 3.14 -8.46 -0.62
N ASN A 58 1.91 -8.96 -0.54
CA ASN A 58 1.14 -9.05 0.70
C ASN A 58 0.99 -7.70 1.44
N THR A 59 0.80 -6.61 0.70
CA THR A 59 0.63 -5.25 1.23
C THR A 59 -0.70 -4.61 0.82
N GLY A 60 -1.61 -5.39 0.26
CA GLY A 60 -2.96 -4.96 -0.13
C GLY A 60 -3.80 -4.52 1.06
N ILE A 61 -4.65 -3.52 0.84
CA ILE A 61 -5.66 -3.04 1.79
C ILE A 61 -7.04 -3.03 1.12
N LYS A 62 -8.10 -3.13 1.92
CA LYS A 62 -9.46 -2.91 1.43
C LYS A 62 -9.59 -1.47 0.95
N PRO A 63 -10.06 -1.21 -0.28
CA PRO A 63 -10.32 0.15 -0.74
C PRO A 63 -11.51 0.76 0.02
N LEU A 64 -11.55 2.12 0.09
CA LEU A 64 -12.66 2.83 0.75
C LEU A 64 -13.93 2.89 -0.11
N ASP A 65 -13.79 2.75 -1.41
CA ASP A 65 -14.82 2.87 -2.44
C ASP A 65 -15.25 1.51 -3.03
N ASN A 66 -14.77 0.41 -2.45
CA ASN A 66 -14.95 -0.97 -2.95
C ASN A 66 -14.39 -1.20 -4.37
N ASP A 67 -13.42 -0.40 -4.80
CA ASP A 67 -12.70 -0.54 -6.06
C ASP A 67 -11.49 -1.47 -5.90
N TYR A 68 -11.75 -2.78 -5.91
CA TYR A 68 -10.76 -3.83 -5.67
C TYR A 68 -9.94 -4.12 -6.91
N ASP A 69 -8.62 -4.17 -6.78
CA ASP A 69 -7.68 -4.36 -7.86
C ASP A 69 -6.75 -5.56 -7.63
N ILE A 70 -6.51 -6.33 -8.72
CA ILE A 70 -5.48 -7.36 -8.75
C ILE A 70 -4.64 -7.19 -10.02
N ASP A 71 -3.33 -7.12 -9.82
CA ASP A 71 -2.36 -7.02 -10.90
C ASP A 71 -1.87 -8.40 -11.33
N VAL A 72 -1.87 -8.65 -12.64
CA VAL A 72 -1.38 -9.88 -13.28
C VAL A 72 -0.33 -9.52 -14.33
N GLY A 73 0.82 -10.17 -14.25
CA GLY A 73 1.87 -10.05 -15.25
C GLY A 73 1.89 -11.24 -16.20
N LEU A 74 2.02 -10.98 -17.49
CA LEU A 74 2.25 -11.96 -18.54
C LEU A 74 3.66 -11.74 -19.10
N TYR A 75 4.57 -12.68 -18.85
CA TYR A 75 5.91 -12.71 -19.45
C TYR A 75 5.85 -13.50 -20.73
N PHE A 76 5.82 -12.82 -21.87
CA PHE A 76 5.91 -13.44 -23.16
C PHE A 76 7.36 -13.80 -23.49
N ASP A 77 7.56 -14.99 -24.04
CA ASP A 77 8.86 -15.48 -24.51
C ASP A 77 9.20 -14.87 -25.89
N MET A 78 9.28 -13.52 -25.91
CA MET A 78 9.58 -12.72 -27.08
C MET A 78 10.56 -11.60 -26.72
N SER A 79 11.28 -11.10 -27.71
CA SER A 79 12.08 -9.86 -27.59
C SER A 79 11.20 -8.63 -27.78
N LYS A 80 11.61 -7.52 -27.17
CA LYS A 80 11.00 -6.20 -27.41
C LYS A 80 11.11 -5.73 -28.88
N GLU A 81 12.03 -6.32 -29.64
CA GLU A 81 12.24 -6.01 -31.06
C GLU A 81 11.24 -6.74 -31.97
N ASP A 82 10.65 -7.87 -31.50
CA ASP A 82 9.75 -8.71 -32.30
C ASP A 82 8.39 -8.04 -32.51
N VAL A 83 7.89 -7.33 -31.51
CA VAL A 83 6.52 -6.82 -31.47
C VAL A 83 6.45 -5.43 -30.86
N LYS A 84 5.63 -4.56 -31.42
CA LYS A 84 5.35 -3.24 -30.84
C LYS A 84 4.54 -3.38 -29.55
N PRO A 85 4.82 -2.56 -28.50
CA PRO A 85 4.22 -2.72 -27.17
C PRO A 85 2.69 -2.63 -27.16
N VAL A 86 2.11 -1.73 -27.96
CA VAL A 86 0.64 -1.61 -28.04
C VAL A 86 0.02 -2.79 -28.77
N ALA A 87 0.70 -3.37 -29.77
CA ALA A 87 0.24 -4.57 -30.49
C ALA A 87 0.20 -5.78 -29.52
N ALA A 88 1.22 -5.97 -28.70
CA ALA A 88 1.23 -7.04 -27.69
C ALA A 88 0.07 -6.91 -26.68
N LYS A 89 -0.31 -5.69 -26.29
CA LYS A 89 -1.50 -5.46 -25.46
C LYS A 89 -2.81 -5.66 -26.22
N GLN A 90 -2.82 -5.40 -27.54
CA GLN A 90 -3.98 -5.63 -28.37
C GLN A 90 -4.35 -7.13 -28.40
N TRP A 91 -3.39 -8.05 -28.49
CA TRP A 91 -3.66 -9.49 -28.40
C TRP A 91 -4.46 -9.88 -27.16
N ILE A 92 -4.13 -9.28 -26.02
CA ILE A 92 -4.85 -9.54 -24.75
C ILE A 92 -6.26 -8.94 -24.80
N TYR A 93 -6.38 -7.74 -25.41
CA TYR A 93 -7.70 -7.14 -25.60
C TYR A 93 -8.59 -8.00 -26.48
N ASP A 94 -8.09 -8.49 -27.62
CA ASP A 94 -8.84 -9.32 -28.58
C ASP A 94 -9.24 -10.65 -27.95
N ALA A 95 -8.34 -11.27 -27.17
CA ALA A 95 -8.66 -12.50 -26.42
C ALA A 95 -9.76 -12.30 -25.36
N LEU A 96 -9.88 -11.11 -24.81
CA LEU A 96 -10.85 -10.77 -23.76
C LEU A 96 -12.08 -10.05 -24.28
N GLU A 97 -12.15 -9.72 -25.57
CA GLU A 97 -13.29 -9.02 -26.16
C GLU A 97 -14.63 -9.69 -25.83
N GLY A 98 -15.59 -8.89 -25.39
CA GLY A 98 -16.91 -9.37 -24.99
C GLY A 98 -16.96 -10.09 -23.62
N HIS A 99 -15.85 -10.16 -22.87
CA HIS A 99 -15.86 -10.76 -21.53
C HIS A 99 -16.61 -9.89 -20.51
N THR A 100 -16.33 -8.60 -20.50
CA THR A 100 -17.10 -7.59 -19.77
C THR A 100 -17.42 -6.42 -20.70
N SER A 101 -18.35 -5.54 -20.29
CA SER A 101 -18.67 -4.33 -21.05
C SER A 101 -17.60 -3.23 -20.94
N ASP A 102 -16.63 -3.37 -20.06
CA ASP A 102 -15.60 -2.36 -19.81
C ASP A 102 -14.21 -2.99 -19.76
N ILE A 103 -13.56 -3.04 -20.92
CA ILE A 103 -12.16 -3.45 -21.10
C ILE A 103 -11.42 -2.28 -21.75
N LYS A 104 -10.31 -1.84 -21.14
CA LYS A 104 -9.56 -0.68 -21.61
C LYS A 104 -8.06 -0.94 -21.64
N ILE A 105 -7.42 -0.62 -22.77
CA ILE A 105 -5.96 -0.52 -22.83
C ILE A 105 -5.54 0.82 -22.21
N LYS A 106 -4.93 0.77 -21.04
CA LYS A 106 -4.28 1.90 -20.37
C LYS A 106 -2.79 1.97 -20.75
N VAL A 107 -2.07 3.00 -20.31
CA VAL A 107 -0.62 3.13 -20.61
C VAL A 107 0.18 1.93 -20.08
N PRO A 108 0.09 1.51 -18.80
CA PRO A 108 0.90 0.40 -18.28
C PRO A 108 0.27 -0.98 -18.43
N CYS A 109 -1.05 -1.09 -18.63
CA CYS A 109 -1.79 -2.35 -18.52
C CYS A 109 -3.02 -2.38 -19.44
N LEU A 110 -3.68 -3.51 -19.45
CA LEU A 110 -5.07 -3.64 -19.87
C LEU A 110 -5.91 -3.88 -18.63
N THR A 111 -6.97 -3.08 -18.43
CA THR A 111 -7.88 -3.18 -17.29
C THR A 111 -9.18 -3.82 -17.70
N VAL A 112 -9.59 -4.87 -17.00
CA VAL A 112 -10.91 -5.48 -17.10
C VAL A 112 -11.71 -5.08 -15.88
N THR A 113 -12.82 -4.36 -16.08
CA THR A 113 -13.70 -3.87 -15.02
C THR A 113 -14.92 -4.76 -14.89
N TYR A 114 -15.22 -5.20 -13.69
CA TYR A 114 -16.42 -5.94 -13.34
C TYR A 114 -17.46 -5.03 -12.67
N LYS A 115 -18.74 -5.30 -12.87
CA LYS A 115 -19.84 -4.48 -12.32
C LYS A 115 -19.91 -4.44 -10.79
N ASP A 116 -19.30 -5.42 -10.12
CA ASP A 116 -19.27 -5.57 -8.67
C ASP A 116 -18.09 -4.88 -8.01
N GLY A 117 -17.40 -3.97 -8.74
CA GLY A 117 -16.31 -3.14 -8.20
C GLY A 117 -14.96 -3.84 -8.17
N TYR A 118 -14.75 -4.90 -8.95
CA TYR A 118 -13.45 -5.57 -9.07
C TYR A 118 -12.79 -5.22 -10.40
N HIS A 119 -11.48 -5.02 -10.36
CA HIS A 119 -10.63 -4.80 -11.52
C HIS A 119 -9.54 -5.86 -11.61
N VAL A 120 -9.22 -6.24 -12.86
CA VAL A 120 -8.03 -7.05 -13.14
C VAL A 120 -7.16 -6.26 -14.11
N ASP A 121 -5.99 -5.84 -13.65
CA ASP A 121 -5.00 -5.16 -14.45
C ASP A 121 -4.00 -6.17 -15.00
N VAL A 122 -4.01 -6.36 -16.32
CA VAL A 122 -3.12 -7.29 -17.03
C VAL A 122 -1.98 -6.50 -17.68
N THR A 123 -0.75 -6.78 -17.27
CA THR A 123 0.45 -6.18 -17.84
C THR A 123 1.17 -7.16 -18.74
N VAL A 124 1.75 -6.67 -19.83
CA VAL A 124 2.45 -7.48 -20.83
C VAL A 124 3.93 -7.14 -20.81
N TYR A 125 4.76 -8.16 -20.76
CA TYR A 125 6.21 -8.04 -20.74
C TYR A 125 6.85 -8.85 -21.86
N ALA A 126 7.90 -8.29 -22.50
CA ALA A 126 8.85 -9.02 -23.30
C ALA A 126 9.98 -9.53 -22.38
N SER A 127 10.18 -10.85 -22.32
CA SER A 127 11.08 -11.48 -21.34
C SER A 127 12.29 -12.20 -21.94
N SER A 128 12.37 -12.33 -23.28
CA SER A 128 13.47 -13.01 -23.98
C SER A 128 14.25 -12.02 -24.82
N ASN A 129 14.97 -11.12 -24.15
CA ASN A 129 15.78 -10.09 -24.77
C ASN A 129 17.27 -10.44 -24.72
N ASP A 130 18.06 -10.03 -25.72
CA ASP A 130 19.50 -10.32 -25.81
C ASP A 130 20.30 -9.75 -24.62
N ASP A 131 19.82 -8.67 -24.01
CA ASP A 131 20.41 -8.03 -22.84
C ASP A 131 20.02 -8.69 -21.51
N GLY A 132 19.21 -9.76 -21.56
CA GLY A 132 18.70 -10.48 -20.38
C GLY A 132 17.71 -9.70 -19.52
N LYS A 133 17.24 -8.55 -19.98
CA LYS A 133 16.30 -7.70 -19.24
C LYS A 133 14.86 -7.97 -19.65
N VAL A 134 13.94 -7.53 -18.80
CA VAL A 134 12.49 -7.61 -19.02
C VAL A 134 11.95 -6.22 -19.30
N TYR A 135 11.02 -6.12 -20.24
CA TYR A 135 10.45 -4.85 -20.65
C TYR A 135 8.92 -4.85 -20.61
N LEU A 136 8.35 -3.86 -19.96
CA LEU A 136 6.91 -3.63 -19.86
C LEU A 136 6.37 -2.89 -21.09
N ALA A 137 5.31 -3.40 -21.68
CA ALA A 137 4.59 -2.72 -22.78
C ALA A 137 3.88 -1.44 -22.30
N LYS A 138 4.38 -0.28 -22.69
CA LYS A 138 3.76 1.03 -22.41
C LYS A 138 3.12 1.67 -23.66
N GLY A 139 2.11 2.50 -23.42
CA GLY A 139 1.32 3.17 -24.44
C GLY A 139 -0.09 2.59 -24.58
N LYS A 140 -0.93 3.26 -25.34
CA LYS A 140 -2.31 2.84 -25.68
C LYS A 140 -2.65 3.24 -27.11
N PRO A 141 -3.67 2.65 -27.75
CA PRO A 141 -4.16 3.11 -29.05
C PRO A 141 -4.44 4.62 -29.04
N GLY A 142 -4.08 5.30 -30.12
CA GLY A 142 -4.23 6.76 -30.25
C GLY A 142 -3.18 7.62 -29.52
N SER A 143 -2.25 7.05 -28.76
CA SER A 143 -1.11 7.79 -28.23
C SER A 143 -0.12 8.16 -29.34
N LEU A 144 0.62 9.25 -29.13
CA LEU A 144 1.78 9.57 -29.98
C LEU A 144 2.79 8.42 -29.94
N GLU A 145 3.54 8.20 -31.04
CA GLU A 145 4.50 7.08 -31.13
C GLU A 145 5.55 7.12 -30.00
N VAL A 146 6.03 8.32 -29.64
CA VAL A 146 7.00 8.52 -28.56
C VAL A 146 6.49 8.01 -27.20
N ASN A 147 5.18 7.87 -27.02
CA ASN A 147 4.54 7.35 -25.81
C ASN A 147 4.19 5.85 -25.90
N LYS A 148 4.65 5.16 -26.96
CA LYS A 148 4.47 3.73 -27.20
C LYS A 148 5.84 3.07 -27.21
N TYR A 149 6.27 2.57 -26.05
CA TYR A 149 7.62 2.04 -25.89
C TYR A 149 7.66 0.86 -24.90
N TRP A 150 8.71 0.09 -25.00
CA TRP A 150 9.07 -0.93 -24.04
C TRP A 150 9.90 -0.30 -22.93
N ASP A 151 9.44 -0.42 -21.69
CA ASP A 151 10.05 0.19 -20.50
C ASP A 151 10.73 -0.88 -19.66
N GLU A 152 12.02 -0.71 -19.38
CA GLU A 152 12.75 -1.67 -18.55
C GLU A 152 12.05 -1.84 -17.19
N SER A 153 11.82 -3.09 -16.77
CA SER A 153 11.05 -3.40 -15.58
C SER A 153 11.44 -4.76 -15.01
N ASN A 154 11.46 -4.87 -13.69
CA ASN A 154 11.76 -6.13 -13.02
C ASN A 154 10.77 -6.43 -11.89
N PRO A 155 9.50 -6.72 -12.21
CA PRO A 155 8.46 -6.89 -11.20
C PRO A 155 8.63 -8.14 -10.33
N LYS A 156 9.22 -9.23 -10.84
CA LYS A 156 9.44 -10.45 -10.04
C LYS A 156 10.49 -10.22 -8.95
N ASP A 157 11.61 -9.57 -9.29
CA ASP A 157 12.64 -9.25 -8.30
C ASP A 157 12.13 -8.22 -7.30
N LEU A 158 11.34 -7.22 -7.75
CA LEU A 158 10.71 -6.28 -6.83
C LEU A 158 9.81 -6.98 -5.80
N ILE A 159 8.99 -7.94 -6.26
CA ILE A 159 8.12 -8.70 -5.37
C ILE A 159 8.95 -9.50 -4.34
N ASN A 160 9.99 -10.18 -4.80
CA ASN A 160 10.86 -10.97 -3.94
C ASN A 160 11.59 -10.09 -2.94
N GLU A 161 12.18 -8.97 -3.40
CA GLU A 161 12.90 -8.02 -2.56
C GLU A 161 12.01 -7.45 -1.45
N ILE A 162 10.79 -7.00 -1.78
CA ILE A 162 9.85 -6.49 -0.78
C ILE A 162 9.36 -7.58 0.18
N ARG A 163 9.11 -8.81 -0.32
CA ARG A 163 8.62 -9.92 0.50
C ARG A 163 9.65 -10.43 1.49
N ASP A 164 10.90 -10.48 1.07
CA ASP A 164 11.99 -11.15 1.77
C ASP A 164 12.99 -10.17 2.39
N HIS A 165 12.69 -8.85 2.34
CA HIS A 165 13.49 -7.74 2.86
C HIS A 165 14.05 -7.96 4.27
N LEU A 166 13.27 -8.56 5.17
CA LEU A 166 13.68 -8.86 6.54
C LEU A 166 13.75 -10.38 6.73
N SER A 167 14.79 -10.88 7.39
CA SER A 167 14.98 -12.32 7.63
C SER A 167 13.93 -12.88 8.60
N ASP A 168 13.59 -12.12 9.65
CA ASP A 168 12.60 -12.55 10.66
C ASP A 168 11.17 -12.43 10.13
N LYS A 169 10.36 -13.47 10.33
CA LYS A 169 8.99 -13.55 9.83
C LYS A 169 8.05 -12.53 10.51
N ASP A 170 8.23 -12.27 11.78
CA ASP A 170 7.36 -11.39 12.54
C ASP A 170 7.75 -9.92 12.33
N ASP A 171 9.04 -9.64 12.10
CA ASP A 171 9.51 -8.35 11.64
C ASP A 171 8.92 -8.01 10.26
N ARG A 172 8.88 -8.99 9.33
CA ARG A 172 8.16 -8.84 8.04
C ARG A 172 6.67 -8.55 8.22
N ARG A 173 6.05 -9.10 9.28
CA ARG A 173 4.64 -8.79 9.58
C ARG A 173 4.48 -7.34 10.02
N GLN A 174 5.38 -6.79 10.87
CA GLN A 174 5.34 -5.37 11.24
C GLN A 174 5.56 -4.47 10.03
N PHE A 175 6.56 -4.77 9.19
CA PHE A 175 6.77 -4.06 7.93
C PHE A 175 5.48 -3.96 7.10
N ARG A 176 4.80 -5.08 6.87
CA ARG A 176 3.55 -5.11 6.08
C ARG A 176 2.42 -4.33 6.75
N ARG A 177 2.33 -4.35 8.08
CA ARG A 177 1.33 -3.56 8.83
C ARG A 177 1.59 -2.07 8.64
N VAL A 178 2.81 -1.61 8.82
CA VAL A 178 3.19 -0.20 8.63
C VAL A 178 2.91 0.28 7.21
N VAL A 179 3.23 -0.52 6.18
CA VAL A 179 2.86 -0.21 4.78
C VAL A 179 1.35 -0.02 4.65
N ARG A 180 0.54 -0.92 5.23
CA ARG A 180 -0.92 -0.82 5.18
C ARG A 180 -1.46 0.41 5.90
N TYR A 181 -0.88 0.78 7.04
CA TYR A 181 -1.29 1.98 7.79
C TYR A 181 -1.02 3.26 6.97
N LEU A 182 0.14 3.38 6.35
CA LEU A 182 0.45 4.51 5.46
C LEU A 182 -0.44 4.56 4.23
N LYS A 183 -0.76 3.40 3.63
CA LYS A 183 -1.71 3.34 2.51
C LYS A 183 -3.10 3.79 2.95
N ARG A 184 -3.61 3.33 4.09
CA ARG A 184 -4.91 3.76 4.62
C ARG A 184 -4.90 5.26 4.95
N TRP A 185 -3.87 5.76 5.62
CA TRP A 185 -3.69 7.20 5.84
C TRP A 185 -3.73 8.00 4.54
N LYS A 186 -3.01 7.54 3.53
CA LYS A 186 -3.04 8.15 2.19
C LYS A 186 -4.47 8.21 1.64
N ASP A 187 -5.20 7.10 1.72
CA ASP A 187 -6.56 7.03 1.18
C ASP A 187 -7.53 7.97 1.92
N ILE A 188 -7.35 8.15 3.22
CA ILE A 188 -8.13 9.10 4.04
C ILE A 188 -7.75 10.56 3.73
N LYS A 189 -6.45 10.86 3.57
CA LYS A 189 -5.96 12.26 3.52
C LYS A 189 -5.82 12.83 2.12
N PHE A 190 -5.90 12.00 1.07
CA PHE A 190 -5.79 12.42 -0.34
C PHE A 190 -7.04 11.98 -1.13
N ASN A 191 -8.19 12.52 -0.75
CA ASN A 191 -9.50 12.08 -1.26
C ASN A 191 -9.73 12.39 -2.74
N THR A 192 -9.08 13.44 -3.27
CA THR A 192 -9.37 13.93 -4.61
C THR A 192 -8.09 14.22 -5.38
N GLY A 193 -8.01 13.69 -6.60
CA GLY A 193 -7.21 14.24 -7.66
C GLY A 193 -5.74 13.87 -7.68
N SER A 194 -5.02 14.68 -8.43
CA SER A 194 -3.59 14.60 -8.66
C SER A 194 -2.79 14.89 -7.38
N GLY A 195 -1.64 14.25 -7.22
CA GLY A 195 -0.73 14.47 -6.09
C GLY A 195 -0.88 13.48 -4.93
N LYS A 196 -1.72 12.45 -5.11
CA LYS A 196 -1.78 11.32 -4.17
C LYS A 196 -0.53 10.46 -4.36
N PRO A 197 0.27 10.19 -3.31
CA PRO A 197 1.41 9.30 -3.42
C PRO A 197 0.97 7.89 -3.82
N THR A 198 1.75 7.24 -4.67
CA THR A 198 1.44 5.86 -5.09
C THR A 198 1.66 4.86 -3.96
N GLY A 199 0.94 3.73 -3.99
CA GLY A 199 1.12 2.67 -3.01
C GLY A 199 2.53 2.10 -3.00
N ILE A 200 3.16 1.99 -4.17
CA ILE A 200 4.54 1.51 -4.30
C ILE A 200 5.56 2.52 -3.74
N ALA A 201 5.34 3.83 -3.92
CA ALA A 201 6.21 4.85 -3.34
C ALA A 201 6.21 4.78 -1.81
N LEU A 202 5.03 4.66 -1.17
CA LEU A 202 4.95 4.46 0.28
C LEU A 202 5.57 3.14 0.74
N THR A 203 5.40 2.06 -0.04
CA THR A 203 6.03 0.77 0.25
C THR A 203 7.55 0.88 0.20
N SER A 204 8.11 1.59 -0.79
CA SER A 204 9.55 1.84 -0.92
C SER A 204 10.08 2.75 0.18
N CYS A 205 9.33 3.76 0.64
CA CYS A 205 9.69 4.53 1.83
C CYS A 205 9.87 3.62 3.06
N VAL A 206 8.90 2.72 3.29
CA VAL A 206 8.98 1.78 4.41
C VAL A 206 10.15 0.81 4.24
N TYR A 207 10.40 0.34 3.01
CA TYR A 207 11.53 -0.53 2.69
C TYR A 207 12.87 0.14 3.06
N HIS A 208 13.09 1.37 2.65
CA HIS A 208 14.37 2.07 2.85
C HIS A 208 14.59 2.60 4.27
N TRP A 209 13.52 2.93 5.01
CA TRP A 209 13.66 3.75 6.22
C TRP A 209 13.00 3.19 7.48
N LEU A 210 12.25 2.09 7.41
CA LEU A 210 11.63 1.53 8.61
C LEU A 210 12.67 0.87 9.51
N THR A 211 12.70 1.29 10.76
CA THR A 211 13.34 0.54 11.84
C THR A 211 12.28 -0.23 12.63
N ILE A 212 12.44 -1.55 12.72
CA ILE A 212 11.52 -2.41 13.48
C ILE A 212 11.47 -1.99 14.94
N GLN A 213 10.27 -1.82 15.46
CA GLN A 213 10.01 -1.41 16.84
C GLN A 213 9.36 -2.55 17.61
N LYS A 214 10.12 -3.13 18.55
CA LYS A 214 9.66 -4.25 19.37
C LYS A 214 10.35 -4.27 20.72
N ASP A 215 9.65 -4.77 21.76
CA ASP A 215 10.24 -5.15 23.03
C ASP A 215 10.31 -6.68 23.11
N VAL A 216 11.37 -7.19 23.68
CA VAL A 216 11.53 -8.60 23.98
C VAL A 216 11.61 -8.73 25.50
N ASP A 217 10.68 -9.45 26.10
CA ASP A 217 10.71 -9.74 27.52
C ASP A 217 11.98 -10.57 27.84
N PRO A 218 12.80 -10.16 28.79
CA PRO A 218 14.05 -10.86 29.12
C PRO A 218 13.83 -12.22 29.78
N PHE A 219 12.66 -12.48 30.37
CA PHE A 219 12.37 -13.70 31.12
C PHE A 219 11.75 -14.79 30.26
N ASP A 220 10.64 -14.49 29.60
CA ASP A 220 9.89 -15.47 28.81
C ASP A 220 10.13 -15.36 27.30
N ARG A 221 10.95 -14.37 26.86
CA ARG A 221 11.28 -14.11 25.45
C ARG A 221 10.09 -13.73 24.57
N THR A 222 8.96 -13.38 25.18
CA THR A 222 7.83 -12.88 24.40
C THR A 222 8.19 -11.56 23.72
N THR A 223 7.77 -11.42 22.45
CA THR A 223 8.02 -10.23 21.65
C THR A 223 6.74 -9.43 21.46
N THR A 224 6.77 -8.18 21.86
CA THR A 224 5.68 -7.22 21.64
C THR A 224 6.08 -6.18 20.60
N TYR A 225 5.38 -6.17 19.48
CA TYR A 225 5.60 -5.18 18.42
C TYR A 225 4.89 -3.86 18.74
N LYS A 226 5.60 -2.76 18.57
CA LYS A 226 5.15 -1.38 18.86
C LYS A 226 4.82 -0.66 17.56
N ASP A 227 3.63 -0.91 17.02
CA ASP A 227 3.25 -0.39 15.71
C ASP A 227 3.08 1.14 15.69
N LEU A 228 2.66 1.74 16.80
CA LEU A 228 2.61 3.20 16.93
C LEU A 228 4.02 3.82 16.84
N ASP A 229 5.00 3.27 17.57
CA ASP A 229 6.37 3.74 17.53
C ASP A 229 7.01 3.50 16.15
N ALA A 230 6.71 2.38 15.51
CA ALA A 230 7.16 2.09 14.15
C ALA A 230 6.59 3.11 13.15
N LEU A 231 5.33 3.48 13.29
CA LEU A 231 4.69 4.48 12.42
C LEU A 231 5.25 5.90 12.68
N ILE A 232 5.50 6.27 13.93
CA ILE A 232 6.19 7.52 14.30
C ILE A 232 7.59 7.55 13.67
N ASN A 233 8.35 6.47 13.81
CA ASN A 233 9.70 6.37 13.28
C ASN A 233 9.73 6.58 11.77
N ILE A 234 8.93 5.81 11.01
CA ILE A 234 8.94 5.91 9.54
C ILE A 234 8.48 7.29 9.05
N VAL A 235 7.43 7.88 9.66
CA VAL A 235 6.95 9.21 9.25
C VAL A 235 8.01 10.28 9.57
N SER A 236 8.70 10.18 10.69
CA SER A 236 9.80 11.07 11.05
C SER A 236 10.95 10.95 10.04
N GLN A 237 11.34 9.71 9.66
CA GLN A 237 12.36 9.48 8.64
C GLN A 237 11.97 10.03 7.27
N MET A 238 10.72 9.84 6.86
CA MET A 238 10.21 10.44 5.61
C MET A 238 10.33 11.96 5.63
N ILE A 239 9.96 12.64 6.74
CA ILE A 239 10.03 14.09 6.86
C ILE A 239 11.49 14.55 6.84
N SER A 240 12.39 13.89 7.54
CA SER A 240 13.82 14.25 7.60
C SER A 240 14.57 14.00 6.28
N SER A 241 14.01 13.16 5.41
CA SER A 241 14.58 12.86 4.08
C SER A 241 14.18 13.87 2.98
N PHE A 242 13.37 14.88 3.31
CA PHE A 242 13.12 15.97 2.38
C PHE A 242 14.35 16.85 2.25
N VAL A 243 14.70 17.16 1.00
CA VAL A 243 15.73 18.14 0.65
C VAL A 243 15.09 19.31 -0.07
N ASP A 244 15.65 20.50 0.05
CA ASP A 244 15.18 21.66 -0.70
C ASP A 244 15.89 21.71 -2.06
N GLU A 245 15.11 21.72 -3.14
CA GLU A 245 15.60 21.87 -4.50
C GLU A 245 15.26 23.24 -5.05
N TYR A 246 16.22 23.87 -5.75
CA TYR A 246 16.03 25.15 -6.39
C TYR A 246 15.38 24.96 -7.76
N VAL A 247 14.10 25.27 -7.87
CA VAL A 247 13.27 25.00 -9.03
C VAL A 247 12.45 26.21 -9.43
N GLU A 248 12.12 26.29 -10.73
CA GLU A 248 11.18 27.29 -11.24
C GLU A 248 9.74 26.90 -10.88
N VAL A 249 9.02 27.80 -10.24
CA VAL A 249 7.59 27.65 -9.91
C VAL A 249 6.89 28.96 -10.24
N ASP A 250 5.93 28.91 -11.16
CA ASP A 250 5.13 30.08 -11.61
C ASP A 250 6.00 31.24 -12.16
N GLY A 251 7.12 30.94 -12.85
CA GLY A 251 8.05 31.90 -13.45
C GLY A 251 9.10 32.46 -12.48
N GLU A 252 9.13 32.00 -11.23
CA GLU A 252 10.13 32.42 -10.23
C GLU A 252 10.92 31.19 -9.73
N TYR A 253 12.23 31.38 -9.53
CA TYR A 253 13.09 30.37 -8.94
C TYR A 253 13.06 30.44 -7.41
N LYS A 254 12.74 29.31 -6.76
CA LYS A 254 12.69 29.21 -5.30
C LYS A 254 13.05 27.82 -4.81
N TYR A 255 13.44 27.74 -3.53
CA TYR A 255 13.66 26.47 -2.87
C TYR A 255 12.33 25.79 -2.54
N MET A 256 12.16 24.56 -2.98
CA MET A 256 10.96 23.77 -2.75
C MET A 256 11.33 22.40 -2.16
N PRO A 257 10.59 21.92 -1.15
CA PRO A 257 10.88 20.63 -0.54
C PRO A 257 10.63 19.51 -1.55
N ARG A 258 11.57 18.55 -1.62
CA ARG A 258 11.49 17.37 -2.47
C ARG A 258 11.85 16.12 -1.69
N LEU A 259 11.00 15.10 -1.73
CA LEU A 259 11.31 13.76 -1.25
C LEU A 259 11.62 12.89 -2.46
N LYS A 260 12.77 12.22 -2.44
CA LYS A 260 13.14 11.23 -3.47
C LYS A 260 13.16 9.85 -2.86
N VAL A 261 12.49 8.92 -3.50
CA VAL A 261 12.56 7.50 -3.16
C VAL A 261 12.60 6.68 -4.44
N TYR A 262 13.42 5.67 -4.44
CA TYR A 262 13.66 4.81 -5.60
C TYR A 262 13.12 3.41 -5.35
N LEU A 263 12.77 2.68 -6.42
CA LEU A 263 12.52 1.26 -6.30
C LEU A 263 13.77 0.54 -5.75
N PRO A 264 13.61 -0.49 -4.92
CA PRO A 264 14.75 -1.24 -4.38
C PRO A 264 15.50 -2.10 -5.41
N VAL A 265 14.92 -2.29 -6.60
CA VAL A 265 15.49 -3.10 -7.69
C VAL A 265 15.66 -2.25 -8.95
N GLU A 266 16.63 -2.67 -9.83
CA GLU A 266 16.80 -2.01 -11.14
C GLU A 266 15.52 -2.08 -11.99
N PRO A 267 15.26 -0.99 -12.75
CA PRO A 267 16.10 0.19 -13.07
C PRO A 267 16.08 1.31 -12.01
N LYS A 268 15.51 1.12 -10.84
CA LYS A 268 15.41 2.09 -9.72
C LYS A 268 14.80 3.45 -10.10
N PRO A 269 13.63 3.49 -10.75
CA PRO A 269 12.98 4.76 -11.06
C PRO A 269 12.65 5.53 -9.77
N GLU A 270 12.71 6.87 -9.85
CA GLU A 270 12.27 7.76 -8.78
C GLU A 270 10.74 7.78 -8.74
N LEU A 271 10.15 7.46 -7.59
CA LEU A 271 8.72 7.15 -7.48
C LEU A 271 7.82 8.36 -7.23
N PHE A 272 8.39 9.51 -6.85
CA PHE A 272 7.70 10.79 -6.71
C PHE A 272 8.00 11.77 -7.85
N GLU A 273 8.75 11.38 -8.87
CA GLU A 273 9.15 12.24 -9.97
C GLU A 273 7.99 13.03 -10.60
N LYS A 274 6.82 12.38 -10.72
CA LYS A 274 5.61 12.97 -11.31
C LYS A 274 4.85 13.92 -10.39
N MET A 275 5.22 14.02 -9.12
CA MET A 275 4.60 14.98 -8.21
C MET A 275 5.16 16.38 -8.44
N THR A 276 4.28 17.34 -8.64
CA THR A 276 4.67 18.75 -8.75
C THR A 276 5.20 19.29 -7.42
N SER A 277 5.94 20.41 -7.46
CA SER A 277 6.45 21.05 -6.25
C SER A 277 5.36 21.41 -5.25
N LYS A 278 4.20 21.91 -5.73
CA LYS A 278 3.04 22.22 -4.88
C LYS A 278 2.44 20.97 -4.21
N GLN A 279 2.37 19.85 -4.94
CA GLN A 279 1.91 18.58 -4.40
C GLN A 279 2.88 18.03 -3.36
N MET A 280 4.17 18.21 -3.57
CA MET A 280 5.21 17.78 -2.64
C MET A 280 5.20 18.59 -1.32
N VAL A 281 4.93 19.89 -1.39
CA VAL A 281 4.69 20.73 -0.20
C VAL A 281 3.49 20.18 0.60
N THR A 282 2.36 19.97 -0.06
CA THR A 282 1.16 19.43 0.57
C THR A 282 1.41 18.06 1.20
N PHE A 283 2.21 17.21 0.54
CA PHE A 283 2.58 15.91 1.08
C PHE A 283 3.41 16.04 2.36
N LYS A 284 4.43 16.91 2.36
CA LYS A 284 5.25 17.21 3.55
C LYS A 284 4.41 17.73 4.72
N GLU A 285 3.51 18.68 4.46
CA GLU A 285 2.59 19.23 5.46
C GLU A 285 1.69 18.16 6.08
N LYS A 286 1.09 17.29 5.25
CA LYS A 286 0.25 16.20 5.72
C LYS A 286 1.03 15.16 6.54
N LEU A 287 2.28 14.87 6.19
CA LEU A 287 3.17 14.04 7.00
C LEU A 287 3.46 14.70 8.35
N GLY A 288 3.67 16.02 8.38
CA GLY A 288 3.87 16.79 9.62
C GLY A 288 2.68 16.67 10.56
N VAL A 289 1.45 16.86 10.04
CA VAL A 289 0.21 16.68 10.81
C VAL A 289 0.07 15.22 11.30
N LEU A 290 0.39 14.24 10.45
CA LEU A 290 0.36 12.84 10.86
C LEU A 290 1.33 12.60 12.02
N LEU A 291 2.58 13.04 11.92
CA LEU A 291 3.59 12.88 12.97
C LEU A 291 3.15 13.49 14.30
N GLU A 292 2.65 14.74 14.26
CA GLU A 292 2.11 15.43 15.43
C GLU A 292 1.03 14.59 16.13
N LYS A 293 0.04 14.12 15.37
CA LYS A 293 -1.08 13.33 15.93
C LYS A 293 -0.67 11.96 16.44
N LEU A 294 0.30 11.31 15.81
CA LEU A 294 0.87 10.06 16.31
C LEU A 294 1.60 10.26 17.64
N GLN A 295 2.39 11.34 17.77
CA GLN A 295 3.11 11.68 19.01
C GLN A 295 2.13 12.09 20.11
N GLU A 296 1.14 12.93 19.81
CA GLU A 296 0.07 13.31 20.73
C GLU A 296 -0.64 12.07 21.30
N ALA A 297 -1.00 11.12 20.43
CA ALA A 297 -1.65 9.88 20.86
C ALA A 297 -0.73 9.00 21.72
N ARG A 298 0.56 8.89 21.38
CA ARG A 298 1.54 8.12 22.16
C ARG A 298 1.70 8.69 23.58
N ASP A 299 1.74 10.01 23.69
CA ASP A 299 2.03 10.70 24.96
C ASP A 299 0.75 10.89 25.80
N HIS A 300 -0.41 10.57 25.27
CA HIS A 300 -1.68 10.62 26.00
C HIS A 300 -1.73 9.55 27.12
N SER A 301 -2.46 9.83 28.18
CA SER A 301 -2.63 8.91 29.32
C SER A 301 -3.84 7.98 29.21
N ASP A 302 -4.90 8.42 28.50
CA ASP A 302 -6.15 7.66 28.32
C ASP A 302 -6.14 6.95 26.96
N PRO A 303 -6.27 5.59 26.90
CA PRO A 303 -6.29 4.86 25.64
C PRO A 303 -7.45 5.22 24.72
N THR A 304 -8.60 5.61 25.28
CA THR A 304 -9.78 6.01 24.50
C THR A 304 -9.51 7.31 23.75
N ASP A 305 -8.93 8.30 24.42
CA ASP A 305 -8.67 9.59 23.81
C ASP A 305 -7.46 9.50 22.86
N ALA A 306 -6.44 8.74 23.18
CA ALA A 306 -5.36 8.39 22.23
C ALA A 306 -5.92 7.75 20.94
N ALA A 307 -6.83 6.79 21.08
CA ALA A 307 -7.45 6.13 19.92
C ALA A 307 -8.32 7.09 19.07
N LYS A 308 -9.03 8.05 19.71
CA LYS A 308 -9.75 9.09 18.96
C LYS A 308 -8.83 9.98 18.14
N ILE A 309 -7.68 10.37 18.69
CA ILE A 309 -6.67 11.14 17.99
C ILE A 309 -6.18 10.35 16.76
N LEU A 310 -5.79 9.08 16.93
CA LEU A 310 -5.34 8.21 15.83
C LEU A 310 -6.42 8.05 14.75
N ARG A 311 -7.68 7.89 15.14
CA ARG A 311 -8.81 7.75 14.22
C ARG A 311 -8.96 8.97 13.31
N THR A 312 -8.61 10.17 13.76
CA THR A 312 -8.61 11.38 12.91
C THR A 312 -7.68 11.26 11.72
N GLN A 313 -6.61 10.47 11.82
CA GLN A 313 -5.61 10.25 10.77
C GLN A 313 -5.84 8.95 9.98
N LEU A 314 -6.26 7.88 10.65
CA LEU A 314 -6.33 6.53 10.09
C LEU A 314 -7.76 6.14 9.64
N GLY A 315 -8.75 7.01 9.92
CA GLY A 315 -10.13 6.81 9.52
C GLY A 315 -10.95 5.93 10.45
N ASP A 316 -12.21 5.70 10.07
CA ASP A 316 -13.22 5.05 10.92
C ASP A 316 -12.93 3.57 11.23
N ASP A 317 -12.11 2.91 10.43
CA ASP A 317 -11.64 1.55 10.69
C ASP A 317 -10.74 1.46 11.94
N PHE A 318 -10.20 2.60 12.44
CA PHE A 318 -9.39 2.59 13.65
C PHE A 318 -10.30 2.52 14.88
N PRO A 319 -10.24 1.45 15.69
CA PRO A 319 -11.18 1.22 16.79
C PRO A 319 -10.89 2.15 17.97
N VAL A 320 -11.96 2.69 18.54
CA VAL A 320 -11.91 3.48 19.77
C VAL A 320 -12.47 2.62 20.91
N PRO A 321 -11.67 2.23 21.91
CA PRO A 321 -12.15 1.44 23.02
C PRO A 321 -13.09 2.27 23.91
N PRO A 322 -14.04 1.65 24.61
CA PRO A 322 -14.86 2.34 25.61
C PRO A 322 -13.95 2.87 26.72
N ARG A 323 -14.35 3.98 27.34
CA ARG A 323 -13.66 4.45 28.55
C ARG A 323 -13.72 3.37 29.63
N SER A 324 -12.57 3.03 30.21
CA SER A 324 -12.56 2.12 31.34
C SER A 324 -13.22 2.79 32.55
N THR A 325 -14.23 2.15 33.10
CA THR A 325 -14.93 2.61 34.32
C THR A 325 -14.11 2.30 35.60
N THR A 326 -12.86 1.92 35.49
CA THR A 326 -11.96 1.57 36.63
C THR A 326 -11.47 2.81 37.39
N GLY A 327 -12.38 3.67 37.81
CA GLY A 327 -12.10 4.85 38.64
C GLY A 327 -13.12 5.12 39.72
N ARG A 328 -14.26 4.40 39.71
CA ARG A 328 -15.21 4.42 40.81
C ARG A 328 -15.27 3.01 41.47
N ARG A 329 -14.32 2.70 42.36
CA ARG A 329 -14.67 1.84 43.47
C ARG A 329 -15.77 2.58 44.22
N ALA A 330 -17.02 2.14 44.09
CA ALA A 330 -18.05 2.48 45.03
C ALA A 330 -17.53 1.93 46.37
N TYR A 331 -16.99 2.79 47.20
CA TYR A 331 -16.86 2.49 48.60
C TYR A 331 -18.31 2.36 49.07
N ALA A 332 -18.77 1.09 49.23
CA ALA A 332 -19.89 0.82 50.07
C ALA A 332 -19.53 1.38 51.46
N ALA A 333 -20.31 2.38 51.90
CA ALA A 333 -20.14 2.88 53.25
C ALA A 333 -20.15 1.69 54.20
N PRO A 334 -19.22 1.59 55.18
CA PRO A 334 -19.24 0.51 56.15
C PRO A 334 -20.59 0.60 56.87
N VAL A 335 -21.38 -0.47 56.76
CA VAL A 335 -22.57 -0.66 57.62
C VAL A 335 -22.03 -0.86 59.02
N ILE A 336 -22.12 0.17 59.86
CA ILE A 336 -21.88 0.05 61.28
C ILE A 336 -23.11 -0.68 61.85
N PRO A 337 -22.98 -1.90 62.33
CA PRO A 337 -24.11 -2.56 63.01
C PRO A 337 -24.44 -1.76 64.27
N SER A 338 -25.72 -1.42 64.45
CA SER A 338 -26.22 -0.83 65.69
C SER A 338 -25.90 -1.78 66.83
N SER A 339 -25.17 -1.28 67.83
CA SER A 339 -25.01 -2.00 69.08
C SER A 339 -26.37 -2.03 69.79
N GLU A 340 -27.03 -3.18 69.86
CA GLU A 340 -28.07 -3.42 70.83
C GLU A 340 -27.41 -3.49 72.20
N SER A 341 -27.67 -2.49 73.03
CA SER A 341 -27.44 -2.54 74.46
C SER A 341 -28.52 -3.42 75.08
N ALA A 342 -28.16 -4.59 75.44
CA ALA A 342 -29.00 -5.37 76.38
C ALA A 342 -28.92 -4.74 77.77
N LEU A 343 -30.03 -4.22 78.21
CA LEU A 343 -30.32 -4.05 79.66
C LEU A 343 -31.11 -5.25 80.15
N ASP A 344 -30.64 -5.78 81.29
CA ASP A 344 -31.11 -6.75 82.24
C ASP A 344 -30.46 -8.11 82.17
#